data_2a1d7fc9eb4ddd7c4429f030ae9a3baf
#
_entry.id   2a1d7fc9eb4ddd7c4429f030ae9a3baf
#
_cell.length_a   1.000
_cell.length_b   1.000
_cell.length_c   1.000
_cell.angle_alpha   90.00
_cell.angle_beta   90.00
_cell.angle_gamma   90.00
#
_symmetry.space_group_name_H-M   'P 1'
#
loop_
_entity.id
_entity.type
_entity.pdbx_description
1 polymer ?
#
loop_
_entity_poly.entity_id
_entity_poly.type
_entity_poly.pdbx_seq_one_letter_code
_entity_poly.pdbx_strand_id
1 'polypeptide(L)'
;MFGKIIGTGSYAPDNVVCNNDLKEFFETDDQWIRERTGIKRRHIMTDESTSYMACRAAEKAIENAGISCEKIDLIIVSTVSSDTVLPSTACIVQDQLKATNAMCFDINVACTGFITAYNIAQSYINAGLVETALVI
;
A
#
# COMPACT_ATOMS: atom_id res chain seq x y z
N MET A 1 5.42 -21.61 12.04
CA MET A 1 5.98 -21.44 10.68
C MET A 1 6.24 -19.94 10.51
N PHE A 2 7.31 -19.55 9.82
CA PHE A 2 7.56 -18.13 9.55
C PHE A 2 7.17 -17.84 8.11
N GLY A 3 6.37 -16.79 7.91
CA GLY A 3 6.07 -16.30 6.58
C GLY A 3 7.31 -15.70 5.91
N LYS A 4 7.36 -15.76 4.59
CA LYS A 4 8.37 -15.12 3.76
C LYS A 4 7.69 -14.21 2.74
N ILE A 5 8.37 -13.14 2.34
CA ILE A 5 7.91 -12.32 1.23
C ILE A 5 8.16 -13.10 -0.06
N ILE A 6 7.11 -13.31 -0.85
CA ILE A 6 7.14 -14.05 -2.12
C ILE A 6 6.92 -13.16 -3.34
N GLY A 7 6.44 -11.94 -3.14
CA GLY A 7 6.24 -10.97 -4.20
C GLY A 7 6.15 -9.56 -3.66
N THR A 8 6.53 -8.61 -4.49
CA THR A 8 6.44 -7.17 -4.20
C THR A 8 5.88 -6.42 -5.41
N GLY A 9 5.17 -5.34 -5.14
CA GLY A 9 4.62 -4.47 -6.17
C GLY A 9 4.53 -3.04 -5.68
N SER A 10 4.51 -2.10 -6.60
CA SER A 10 4.37 -0.69 -6.28
C SER A 10 3.61 0.04 -7.37
N TYR A 11 2.94 1.12 -6.97
CA TYR A 11 2.30 2.06 -7.87
C TYR A 11 2.65 3.48 -7.43
N ALA A 12 2.83 4.35 -8.38
CA ALA A 12 2.96 5.80 -8.16
C ALA A 12 2.21 6.51 -9.28
N PRO A 13 1.42 7.54 -8.98
CA PRO A 13 0.76 8.37 -10.01
C PRO A 13 1.76 8.95 -11.02
N ASP A 14 1.31 9.22 -12.24
CA ASP A 14 2.17 9.73 -13.31
C ASP A 14 2.52 11.21 -13.14
N ASN A 15 1.70 11.97 -12.40
CA ASN A 15 1.93 13.39 -12.16
C ASN A 15 3.12 13.61 -11.21
N VAL A 16 4.22 14.13 -11.77
CA VAL A 16 5.47 14.35 -11.05
C VAL A 16 5.68 15.81 -10.76
N VAL A 17 5.81 16.15 -9.47
CA VAL A 17 6.12 17.50 -8.97
C VAL A 17 7.56 17.53 -8.45
N CYS A 18 8.39 18.41 -9.00
CA CYS A 18 9.75 18.65 -8.56
C CYS A 18 9.81 19.66 -7.41
N ASN A 19 10.93 19.67 -6.66
CA ASN A 19 11.08 20.62 -5.55
C ASN A 19 10.99 22.09 -6.01
N ASN A 20 11.46 22.40 -7.22
CA ASN A 20 11.40 23.76 -7.75
C ASN A 20 9.98 24.24 -8.04
N ASP A 21 9.06 23.32 -8.36
CA ASP A 21 7.67 23.66 -8.63
C ASP A 21 6.95 24.13 -7.35
N LEU A 22 7.46 23.71 -6.18
CA LEU A 22 6.92 24.12 -4.89
C LEU A 22 7.20 25.59 -4.53
N LYS A 23 8.14 26.23 -5.21
CA LYS A 23 8.43 27.68 -5.03
C LYS A 23 7.23 28.58 -5.35
N GLU A 24 6.31 28.08 -6.16
CA GLU A 24 5.06 28.81 -6.47
C GLU A 24 4.11 28.91 -5.28
N PHE A 25 4.25 28.03 -4.30
CA PHE A 25 3.31 27.90 -3.18
C PHE A 25 3.91 28.38 -1.86
N PHE A 26 5.22 28.28 -1.67
CA PHE A 26 5.89 28.67 -0.43
C PHE A 26 7.39 28.89 -0.62
N GLU A 27 8.00 29.62 0.33
CA GLU A 27 9.43 29.92 0.32
C GLU A 27 10.25 28.67 0.62
N THR A 28 10.85 28.09 -0.42
CA THR A 28 11.70 26.89 -0.36
C THR A 28 12.62 26.81 -1.57
N ASP A 29 13.56 25.87 -1.57
CA ASP A 29 14.37 25.51 -2.72
C ASP A 29 14.75 24.03 -2.75
N ASP A 30 15.24 23.56 -3.92
CA ASP A 30 15.60 22.16 -4.11
C ASP A 30 16.73 21.72 -3.16
N GLN A 31 17.72 22.58 -2.94
CA GLN A 31 18.85 22.25 -2.06
C GLN A 31 18.38 22.04 -0.62
N TRP A 32 17.59 22.96 -0.10
CA TRP A 32 17.04 22.90 1.26
C TRP A 32 16.23 21.61 1.52
N ILE A 33 15.35 21.25 0.56
CA ILE A 33 14.53 20.05 0.66
C ILE A 33 15.40 18.79 0.60
N ARG A 34 16.35 18.73 -0.35
CA ARG A 34 17.18 17.54 -0.54
C ARG A 34 18.14 17.28 0.63
N GLU A 35 18.74 18.31 1.17
CA GLU A 35 19.65 18.19 2.32
C GLU A 35 18.95 17.62 3.56
N ARG A 36 17.64 17.94 3.74
CA ARG A 36 16.86 17.52 4.92
C ARG A 36 16.11 16.22 4.74
N THR A 37 15.70 15.89 3.52
CA THR A 37 14.77 14.78 3.25
C THR A 37 15.27 13.77 2.23
N GLY A 38 16.25 14.14 1.41
CA GLY A 38 16.68 13.35 0.24
C GLY A 38 15.69 13.41 -0.94
N ILE A 39 14.53 14.04 -0.78
CA ILE A 39 13.46 14.03 -1.78
C ILE A 39 13.83 14.99 -2.92
N LYS A 40 13.80 14.47 -4.16
CA LYS A 40 14.03 15.24 -5.39
C LYS A 40 12.73 15.61 -6.10
N ARG A 41 11.75 14.73 -6.04
CA ARG A 41 10.45 14.85 -6.68
C ARG A 41 9.44 13.99 -5.92
N ARG A 42 8.16 14.22 -6.16
CA ARG A 42 7.06 13.42 -5.62
C ARG A 42 6.00 13.18 -6.67
N HIS A 43 5.36 12.04 -6.56
CA HIS A 43 4.20 11.70 -7.36
C HIS A 43 2.95 12.15 -6.61
N ILE A 44 2.11 12.91 -7.26
CA ILE A 44 0.89 13.46 -6.66
C ILE A 44 -0.30 12.90 -7.44
N MET A 45 -1.25 12.32 -6.70
CA MET A 45 -2.50 11.85 -7.28
C MET A 45 -3.27 13.02 -7.94
N THR A 46 -3.93 12.73 -9.03
CA THR A 46 -4.89 13.62 -9.70
C THR A 46 -6.29 13.06 -9.54
N ASP A 47 -6.56 11.94 -10.18
CA ASP A 47 -7.86 11.26 -10.17
C ASP A 47 -7.79 9.89 -9.47
N GLU A 48 -6.58 9.43 -9.12
CA GLU A 48 -6.37 8.14 -8.48
C GLU A 48 -6.79 8.19 -7.01
N SER A 49 -7.67 7.29 -6.61
CA SER A 49 -8.01 7.10 -5.20
C SER A 49 -6.98 6.25 -4.46
N THR A 50 -7.01 6.27 -3.12
CA THR A 50 -6.13 5.42 -2.30
C THR A 50 -6.36 3.93 -2.62
N SER A 51 -7.60 3.50 -2.75
CA SER A 51 -7.94 2.11 -3.10
C SER A 51 -7.48 1.74 -4.52
N TYR A 52 -7.58 2.65 -5.48
CA TYR A 52 -7.06 2.43 -6.83
C TYR A 52 -5.55 2.19 -6.81
N MET A 53 -4.79 3.07 -6.14
CA MET A 53 -3.34 2.93 -6.03
C MET A 53 -2.94 1.63 -5.31
N ALA A 54 -3.66 1.29 -4.24
CA ALA A 54 -3.48 0.03 -3.51
C ALA A 54 -3.70 -1.19 -4.41
N CYS A 55 -4.78 -1.19 -5.20
CA CYS A 55 -5.06 -2.24 -6.18
C CYS A 55 -3.95 -2.41 -7.22
N ARG A 56 -3.51 -1.31 -7.83
CA ARG A 56 -2.44 -1.36 -8.84
C ARG A 56 -1.12 -1.91 -8.27
N ALA A 57 -0.78 -1.55 -7.02
CA ALA A 57 0.38 -2.11 -6.34
C ALA A 57 0.19 -3.61 -6.03
N ALA A 58 -0.99 -3.98 -5.56
CA ALA A 58 -1.35 -5.35 -5.24
C ALA A 58 -1.28 -6.29 -6.46
N GLU A 59 -1.84 -5.88 -7.59
CA GLU A 59 -1.78 -6.64 -8.85
C GLU A 59 -0.35 -6.99 -9.23
N LYS A 60 0.56 -6.01 -9.16
CA LYS A 60 1.99 -6.23 -9.45
C LYS A 60 2.65 -7.18 -8.45
N ALA A 61 2.27 -7.08 -7.16
CA ALA A 61 2.80 -7.99 -6.14
C ALA A 61 2.35 -9.43 -6.37
N ILE A 62 1.09 -9.63 -6.73
CA ILE A 62 0.49 -10.94 -7.03
C ILE A 62 1.12 -11.54 -8.29
N GLU A 63 1.27 -10.74 -9.34
CA GLU A 63 1.97 -11.14 -10.57
C GLU A 63 3.43 -11.54 -10.28
N ASN A 64 4.15 -10.73 -9.51
CA ASN A 64 5.53 -11.01 -9.12
C ASN A 64 5.65 -12.27 -8.25
N ALA A 65 4.66 -12.55 -7.41
CA ALA A 65 4.59 -13.78 -6.63
C ALA A 65 4.23 -15.03 -7.46
N GLY A 66 3.65 -14.86 -8.65
CA GLY A 66 3.18 -15.95 -9.49
C GLY A 66 2.03 -16.76 -8.88
N ILE A 67 1.16 -16.11 -8.11
CA ILE A 67 0.02 -16.75 -7.45
C ILE A 67 -1.32 -16.27 -8.03
N SER A 68 -2.39 -17.02 -7.79
CA SER A 68 -3.77 -16.60 -8.06
C SER A 68 -4.31 -15.77 -6.89
N CYS A 69 -5.15 -14.75 -7.18
CA CYS A 69 -5.84 -13.96 -6.16
C CYS A 69 -6.69 -14.82 -5.21
N GLU A 70 -7.20 -15.94 -5.66
CA GLU A 70 -7.99 -16.88 -4.85
C GLU A 70 -7.19 -17.53 -3.71
N LYS A 71 -5.85 -17.50 -3.80
CA LYS A 71 -4.94 -18.01 -2.75
C LYS A 71 -4.63 -17.00 -1.66
N ILE A 72 -5.16 -15.80 -1.75
CA ILE A 72 -4.98 -14.79 -0.72
C ILE A 72 -6.03 -15.01 0.38
N ASP A 73 -5.56 -15.25 1.60
CA ASP A 73 -6.42 -15.51 2.76
C ASP A 73 -6.59 -14.27 3.64
N LEU A 74 -5.71 -13.27 3.48
CA LEU A 74 -5.71 -12.06 4.29
C LEU A 74 -5.24 -10.87 3.48
N ILE A 75 -5.96 -9.75 3.55
CA ILE A 75 -5.56 -8.44 3.01
C ILE A 75 -5.55 -7.42 4.15
N ILE A 76 -4.42 -6.80 4.40
CA ILE A 76 -4.27 -5.70 5.36
C ILE A 76 -3.80 -4.47 4.61
N VAL A 77 -4.57 -3.38 4.68
CA VAL A 77 -4.16 -2.08 4.16
C VAL A 77 -3.84 -1.15 5.31
N SER A 78 -2.65 -0.54 5.28
CA SER A 78 -2.26 0.48 6.24
C SER A 78 -2.37 1.86 5.62
N THR A 79 -3.38 2.61 6.01
CA THR A 79 -3.64 3.96 5.49
C THR A 79 -4.22 4.89 6.54
N VAL A 80 -3.90 6.19 6.45
CA VAL A 80 -4.54 7.28 7.21
C VAL A 80 -5.46 8.11 6.31
N SER A 81 -5.54 7.77 5.01
CA SER A 81 -6.25 8.52 3.97
C SER A 81 -7.13 7.59 3.14
N SER A 82 -7.93 6.76 3.81
CA SER A 82 -8.90 5.90 3.13
C SER A 82 -9.92 6.73 2.35
N ASP A 83 -10.37 6.21 1.20
CA ASP A 83 -11.35 6.90 0.36
C ASP A 83 -12.73 7.00 1.06
N THR A 84 -13.04 5.97 1.84
CA THR A 84 -14.30 5.86 2.61
C THR A 84 -14.03 5.23 3.97
N VAL A 85 -14.93 5.45 4.93
CA VAL A 85 -14.89 4.76 6.23
C VAL A 85 -15.36 3.30 6.07
N LEU A 86 -16.42 3.09 5.30
CA LEU A 86 -17.00 1.80 4.94
C LEU A 86 -17.51 1.85 3.49
N PRO A 87 -17.20 0.83 2.68
CA PRO A 87 -16.30 -0.29 2.99
C PRO A 87 -14.87 0.19 3.24
N SER A 88 -14.07 -0.61 4.00
CA SER A 88 -12.64 -0.32 4.20
C SER A 88 -11.87 -0.41 2.89
N THR A 89 -10.70 0.22 2.81
CA THR A 89 -9.82 0.16 1.63
C THR A 89 -9.48 -1.30 1.28
N ALA A 90 -9.19 -2.12 2.28
CA ALA A 90 -8.90 -3.54 2.09
C ALA A 90 -10.09 -4.30 1.47
N CYS A 91 -11.34 -3.97 1.85
CA CYS A 91 -12.53 -4.56 1.24
C CYS A 91 -12.70 -4.14 -0.22
N ILE A 92 -12.40 -2.89 -0.56
CA ILE A 92 -12.44 -2.41 -1.94
C ILE A 92 -11.38 -3.14 -2.79
N VAL A 93 -10.16 -3.26 -2.26
CA VAL A 93 -9.07 -4.01 -2.90
C VAL A 93 -9.45 -5.47 -3.10
N GLN A 94 -10.01 -6.12 -2.07
CA GLN A 94 -10.51 -7.50 -2.15
C GLN A 94 -11.50 -7.69 -3.29
N ASP A 95 -12.49 -6.81 -3.40
CA ASP A 95 -13.50 -6.90 -4.45
C ASP A 95 -12.90 -6.69 -5.84
N GLN A 96 -12.02 -5.70 -6.01
CA GLN A 96 -11.39 -5.43 -7.29
C GLN A 96 -10.48 -6.57 -7.76
N LEU A 97 -9.71 -7.15 -6.85
CA LEU A 97 -8.83 -8.29 -7.13
C LEU A 97 -9.59 -9.61 -7.26
N LYS A 98 -10.88 -9.65 -6.87
CA LYS A 98 -11.67 -10.89 -6.77
C LYS A 98 -11.03 -11.93 -5.82
N ALA A 99 -10.35 -11.46 -4.78
CA ALA A 99 -9.75 -12.29 -3.73
C ALA A 99 -10.83 -12.73 -2.71
N THR A 100 -11.83 -13.46 -3.19
CA THR A 100 -13.08 -13.75 -2.47
C THR A 100 -12.90 -14.55 -1.18
N ASN A 101 -11.78 -15.22 -1.00
CA ASN A 101 -11.46 -16.01 0.19
C ASN A 101 -10.79 -15.18 1.30
N ALA A 102 -10.32 -13.97 0.96
CA ALA A 102 -9.53 -13.18 1.88
C ALA A 102 -10.37 -12.54 3.00
N MET A 103 -9.93 -12.67 4.24
CA MET A 103 -10.30 -11.75 5.32
C MET A 103 -9.63 -10.41 5.07
N CYS A 104 -10.33 -9.29 5.25
CA CYS A 104 -9.76 -7.99 4.95
C CYS A 104 -10.11 -6.93 5.99
N PHE A 105 -9.14 -6.08 6.31
CA PHE A 105 -9.31 -4.92 7.19
C PHE A 105 -8.20 -3.89 7.00
N ASP A 106 -8.52 -2.64 7.35
CA ASP A 106 -7.55 -1.55 7.39
C ASP A 106 -6.97 -1.39 8.79
N ILE A 107 -5.73 -0.88 8.85
CA ILE A 107 -5.13 -0.37 10.07
C ILE A 107 -4.70 1.08 9.89
N ASN A 108 -4.78 1.87 10.97
CA ASN A 108 -4.38 3.26 10.96
C ASN A 108 -3.31 3.49 12.04
N VAL A 109 -2.05 3.38 11.64
CA VAL A 109 -0.87 3.54 12.52
C VAL A 109 0.24 4.38 11.87
N ALA A 110 -0.14 5.20 10.92
CA ALA A 110 0.73 6.17 10.24
C ALA A 110 2.07 5.57 9.76
N CYS A 111 3.20 6.20 10.11
CA CYS A 111 4.53 5.85 9.57
C CYS A 111 5.01 4.43 9.91
N THR A 112 4.45 3.77 10.93
CA THR A 112 4.79 2.39 11.30
C THR A 112 3.87 1.35 10.64
N GLY A 113 2.99 1.80 9.75
CA GLY A 113 1.90 1.01 9.18
C GLY A 113 2.35 -0.29 8.55
N PHE A 114 3.29 -0.25 7.62
CA PHE A 114 3.77 -1.46 6.96
C PHE A 114 4.35 -2.49 7.96
N ILE A 115 5.20 -2.05 8.89
CA ILE A 115 5.82 -2.95 9.88
C ILE A 115 4.74 -3.56 10.79
N THR A 116 3.75 -2.76 11.20
CA THR A 116 2.64 -3.24 12.02
C THR A 116 1.78 -4.26 11.26
N ALA A 117 1.38 -3.94 10.03
CA ALA A 117 0.61 -4.85 9.17
C ALA A 117 1.36 -6.16 8.90
N TYR A 118 2.66 -6.07 8.62
CA TYR A 118 3.51 -7.23 8.43
C TYR A 118 3.57 -8.12 9.66
N ASN A 119 3.73 -7.55 10.87
CA ASN A 119 3.74 -8.30 12.12
C ASN A 119 2.39 -8.97 12.41
N ILE A 120 1.28 -8.30 12.08
CA ILE A 120 -0.06 -8.88 12.18
C ILE A 120 -0.18 -10.09 11.23
N ALA A 121 0.19 -9.92 9.96
CA ALA A 121 0.18 -11.00 8.98
C ALA A 121 1.04 -12.19 9.42
N GLN A 122 2.27 -11.94 9.94
CA GLN A 122 3.13 -12.98 10.50
C GLN A 122 2.46 -13.73 11.66
N SER A 123 1.74 -13.01 12.52
CA SER A 123 1.03 -13.62 13.64
C SER A 123 -0.09 -14.56 13.18
N TYR A 124 -0.85 -14.17 12.15
CA TYR A 124 -1.88 -15.01 11.55
C TYR A 124 -1.29 -16.26 10.88
N ILE A 125 -0.18 -16.11 10.14
CA ILE A 125 0.53 -17.23 9.52
C ILE A 125 1.08 -18.18 10.58
N ASN A 126 1.70 -17.65 11.65
CA ASN A 126 2.25 -18.45 12.73
C ASN A 126 1.17 -19.23 13.52
N ALA A 127 0.00 -18.62 13.66
CA ALA A 127 -1.16 -19.27 14.28
C ALA A 127 -1.84 -20.31 13.37
N GLY A 128 -1.43 -20.42 12.10
CA GLY A 128 -2.06 -21.32 11.13
C GLY A 128 -3.45 -20.88 10.68
N LEU A 129 -3.80 -19.61 10.86
CA LEU A 129 -5.09 -19.05 10.47
C LEU A 129 -5.13 -18.69 8.97
N VAL A 130 -3.99 -18.37 8.38
CA VAL A 130 -3.84 -18.04 6.97
C VAL A 130 -2.53 -18.59 6.44
N GLU A 131 -2.46 -18.88 5.14
CA GLU A 131 -1.25 -19.31 4.45
C GLU A 131 -0.63 -18.15 3.65
N THR A 132 -1.46 -17.32 3.05
CA THR A 132 -1.02 -16.21 2.19
C THR A 132 -1.67 -14.90 2.62
N ALA A 133 -0.84 -13.89 2.87
CA ALA A 133 -1.27 -12.55 3.22
C ALA A 133 -0.74 -11.51 2.25
N LEU A 134 -1.58 -10.55 1.89
CA LEU A 134 -1.26 -9.34 1.15
C LEU A 134 -1.21 -8.16 2.12
N VAL A 135 -0.08 -7.47 2.19
CA VAL A 135 0.14 -6.29 3.04
C VAL A 135 0.41 -5.09 2.15
N ILE A 136 -0.39 -4.03 2.31
CA ILE A 136 -0.36 -2.81 1.50
C ILE A 136 -0.24 -1.58 2.40
#